data_fb3b161fa3876d81c8ffdfd8ba986d7a
#
_entry.id   fb3b161fa3876d81c8ffdfd8ba986d7a
#
_cell.length_a   1.000
_cell.length_b   1.000
_cell.length_c   1.000
_cell.angle_alpha   90.00
_cell.angle_beta   90.00
_cell.angle_gamma   90.00
#
_symmetry.space_group_name_H-M   'P 1'
#
loop_
_entity.id
_entity.type
_entity.pdbx_description
1 polymer ?
#
loop_
_entity_poly.entity_id
_entity_poly.type
_entity_poly.pdbx_seq_one_letter_code
_entity_poly.pdbx_strand_id
1 'polypeptide(L)'
;MSKTSRILIVAASLLLLGVFVFPLWSVHLTAPQYPEGIGMTIHVNTVKGLTEFDLGKINSLNHYIGMKAIEPDAIPELRIMPWIVAALVAGGLLLAALGRRRLLYVWFGSFAALGVAGLVDFWKWEYEYGHDLSPDAIIQIPGMTYQPPLIGSKALLNFNASSWPALGGVLAGIAFALAVAAVILTVRAARARRAVPSRAAGDVASMPDALPAGLGS
;
A
#
# COMPACT_ATOMS: atom_id res chain seq x y z
N MET A 1 -7.57 1.93 22.77
CA MET A 1 -7.23 2.90 21.71
C MET A 1 -7.94 4.22 21.97
N SER A 2 -7.39 5.37 21.50
CA SER A 2 -8.10 6.65 21.55
C SER A 2 -9.24 6.69 20.52
N LYS A 3 -10.23 7.58 20.72
CA LYS A 3 -11.28 7.83 19.71
C LYS A 3 -10.65 8.28 18.39
N THR A 4 -9.66 9.19 18.43
CA THR A 4 -8.94 9.68 17.25
C THR A 4 -8.26 8.55 16.46
N SER A 5 -7.54 7.62 17.14
CA SER A 5 -6.92 6.48 16.45
C SER A 5 -7.95 5.59 15.76
N ARG A 6 -9.15 5.41 16.36
CA ARG A 6 -10.23 4.63 15.75
C ARG A 6 -10.79 5.31 14.50
N ILE A 7 -10.99 6.64 14.55
CA ILE A 7 -11.46 7.44 13.39
C ILE A 7 -10.45 7.34 12.25
N LEU A 8 -9.14 7.47 12.53
CA LEU A 8 -8.11 7.35 11.51
C LEU A 8 -8.11 5.98 10.82
N ILE A 9 -8.35 4.90 11.57
CA ILE A 9 -8.42 3.55 11.00
C ILE A 9 -9.68 3.40 10.14
N VAL A 10 -10.83 3.92 10.59
CA VAL A 10 -12.04 3.92 9.77
C VAL A 10 -11.79 4.69 8.46
N ALA A 11 -11.22 5.89 8.54
CA ALA A 11 -10.88 6.68 7.36
C ALA A 11 -9.92 5.95 6.43
N ALA A 12 -8.86 5.32 6.96
CA ALA A 12 -7.92 4.51 6.19
C ALA A 12 -8.63 3.34 5.49
N SER A 13 -9.51 2.63 6.19
CA SER A 13 -10.26 1.50 5.64
C SER A 13 -11.23 1.94 4.54
N LEU A 14 -11.88 3.08 4.70
CA LEU A 14 -12.79 3.63 3.68
C LEU A 14 -12.04 4.12 2.44
N LEU A 15 -10.85 4.74 2.61
CA LEU A 15 -10.00 5.14 1.48
C LEU A 15 -9.51 3.94 0.68
N LEU A 16 -9.22 2.81 1.34
CA LEU A 16 -8.86 1.57 0.66
C LEU A 16 -9.98 1.03 -0.25
N LEU A 17 -11.25 1.36 -0.01
CA LEU A 17 -12.32 0.99 -0.93
C LEU A 17 -12.15 1.65 -2.31
N GLY A 18 -11.48 2.80 -2.37
CA GLY A 18 -11.16 3.46 -3.64
C GLY A 18 -10.29 2.62 -4.58
N VAL A 19 -9.51 1.67 -4.03
CA VAL A 19 -8.67 0.74 -4.82
C VAL A 19 -9.50 -0.19 -5.71
N PHE A 20 -10.76 -0.46 -5.36
CA PHE A 20 -11.68 -1.26 -6.19
C PHE A 20 -12.27 -0.48 -7.37
N VAL A 21 -12.23 0.84 -7.31
CA VAL A 21 -12.81 1.72 -8.34
C VAL A 21 -11.72 2.33 -9.22
N PHE A 22 -10.64 2.80 -8.61
CA PHE A 22 -9.57 3.51 -9.29
C PHE A 22 -8.34 2.61 -9.52
N PRO A 23 -7.59 2.84 -10.63
CA PRO A 23 -6.36 2.09 -10.87
C PRO A 23 -5.33 2.39 -9.79
N LEU A 24 -4.54 1.36 -9.44
CA LEU A 24 -3.42 1.46 -8.50
C LEU A 24 -2.21 2.12 -9.13
N TRP A 25 -1.96 1.81 -10.40
CA TRP A 25 -0.75 2.22 -11.11
C TRP A 25 -1.06 2.58 -12.55
N SER A 26 -0.21 3.40 -13.17
CA SER A 26 -0.31 3.80 -14.57
C SER A 26 1.06 3.81 -15.21
N VAL A 27 1.16 3.18 -16.37
CA VAL A 27 2.37 3.16 -17.20
C VAL A 27 2.03 3.80 -18.55
N HIS A 28 2.81 4.81 -18.95
CA HIS A 28 2.65 5.52 -20.22
C HIS A 28 3.90 5.38 -21.06
N LEU A 29 3.72 5.21 -22.37
CA LEU A 29 4.76 5.12 -23.37
C LEU A 29 4.53 6.19 -24.43
N THR A 30 5.51 7.04 -24.66
CA THR A 30 5.49 8.03 -25.75
C THR A 30 6.63 7.75 -26.71
N ALA A 31 6.39 7.92 -27.99
CA ALA A 31 7.37 7.74 -29.07
C ALA A 31 6.99 8.60 -30.28
N PRO A 32 7.91 8.85 -31.24
CA PRO A 32 7.58 9.61 -32.46
C PRO A 32 6.39 9.03 -33.24
N GLN A 33 6.21 7.70 -33.26
CA GLN A 33 5.08 7.01 -33.88
C GLN A 33 3.80 7.04 -33.05
N TYR A 34 3.89 7.38 -31.76
CA TYR A 34 2.81 7.53 -30.82
C TYR A 34 2.96 8.87 -30.07
N PRO A 35 2.78 10.01 -30.73
CA PRO A 35 3.03 11.33 -30.13
C PRO A 35 2.02 11.65 -29.00
N GLU A 36 0.81 11.13 -29.07
CA GLU A 36 -0.21 11.27 -28.01
C GLU A 36 0.03 10.26 -26.86
N GLY A 37 0.95 9.30 -27.07
CA GLY A 37 1.24 8.23 -26.13
C GLY A 37 0.25 7.07 -26.25
N ILE A 38 0.68 5.94 -25.71
CA ILE A 38 -0.11 4.76 -25.41
C ILE A 38 0.16 4.39 -23.96
N GLY A 39 -0.73 3.65 -23.32
CA GLY A 39 -0.44 3.27 -21.95
C GLY A 39 -1.42 2.25 -21.37
N MET A 40 -1.14 1.86 -20.15
CA MET A 40 -1.96 0.93 -19.41
C MET A 40 -2.13 1.37 -17.96
N THR A 41 -3.20 0.89 -17.36
CA THR A 41 -3.51 1.05 -15.94
C THR A 41 -3.64 -0.31 -15.29
N ILE A 42 -3.05 -0.44 -14.11
CA ILE A 42 -3.09 -1.64 -13.28
C ILE A 42 -4.13 -1.41 -12.19
N HIS A 43 -5.19 -2.21 -12.21
CA HIS A 43 -6.23 -2.24 -11.20
C HIS A 43 -5.97 -3.37 -10.21
N VAL A 44 -6.73 -3.41 -9.14
CA VAL A 44 -6.62 -4.46 -8.12
C VAL A 44 -6.92 -5.86 -8.68
N ASN A 45 -7.67 -5.95 -9.78
CA ASN A 45 -8.17 -7.19 -10.37
C ASN A 45 -7.89 -7.36 -11.86
N THR A 46 -7.27 -6.40 -12.53
CA THR A 46 -7.02 -6.46 -13.98
C THR A 46 -6.01 -5.41 -14.43
N VAL A 47 -5.50 -5.56 -15.64
CA VAL A 47 -4.75 -4.54 -16.38
C VAL A 47 -5.58 -4.10 -17.57
N LYS A 48 -5.68 -2.78 -17.82
CA LYS A 48 -6.42 -2.19 -18.94
C LYS A 48 -5.56 -1.20 -19.69
N GLY A 49 -5.76 -1.07 -21.01
CA GLY A 49 -5.25 0.06 -21.76
C GLY A 49 -5.88 1.39 -21.31
N LEU A 50 -5.21 2.51 -21.55
CA LEU A 50 -5.79 3.84 -21.37
C LEU A 50 -6.95 4.06 -22.34
N THR A 51 -6.80 3.59 -23.58
CA THR A 51 -7.86 3.42 -24.55
C THR A 51 -8.12 1.93 -24.78
N GLU A 52 -9.23 1.59 -25.41
CA GLU A 52 -9.62 0.21 -25.72
C GLU A 52 -8.54 -0.55 -26.51
N PHE A 53 -7.77 0.17 -27.35
CA PHE A 53 -6.78 -0.43 -28.25
C PHE A 53 -5.35 -0.44 -27.68
N ASP A 54 -5.06 0.28 -26.61
CA ASP A 54 -3.70 0.52 -26.16
C ASP A 54 -3.00 -0.75 -25.66
N LEU A 55 -3.72 -1.61 -24.93
CA LEU A 55 -3.12 -2.88 -24.48
C LEU A 55 -2.75 -3.78 -25.67
N GLY A 56 -3.57 -3.81 -26.71
CA GLY A 56 -3.27 -4.52 -27.96
C GLY A 56 -2.04 -3.94 -28.69
N LYS A 57 -1.92 -2.59 -28.73
CA LYS A 57 -0.73 -1.92 -29.31
C LYS A 57 0.53 -2.23 -28.50
N ILE A 58 0.46 -2.20 -27.17
CA ILE A 58 1.57 -2.55 -26.29
C ILE A 58 1.99 -4.01 -26.53
N ASN A 59 1.05 -4.94 -26.59
CA ASN A 59 1.33 -6.35 -26.85
C ASN A 59 1.94 -6.57 -28.23
N SER A 60 1.49 -5.82 -29.24
CA SER A 60 2.13 -5.85 -30.57
C SER A 60 3.59 -5.38 -30.52
N LEU A 61 3.87 -4.29 -29.80
CA LEU A 61 5.25 -3.81 -29.61
C LEU A 61 6.09 -4.83 -28.84
N ASN A 62 5.55 -5.42 -27.79
CA ASN A 62 6.20 -6.46 -26.99
C ASN A 62 6.60 -7.65 -27.87
N HIS A 63 5.72 -8.07 -28.77
CA HIS A 63 6.02 -9.16 -29.71
C HIS A 63 7.24 -8.86 -30.59
N TYR A 64 7.37 -7.63 -31.10
CA TYR A 64 8.51 -7.25 -31.97
C TYR A 64 9.85 -7.31 -31.24
N ILE A 65 9.91 -6.97 -29.96
CA ILE A 65 11.13 -6.92 -29.17
C ILE A 65 11.31 -8.16 -28.27
N GLY A 66 10.42 -9.15 -28.38
CA GLY A 66 10.51 -10.42 -27.67
C GLY A 66 10.01 -10.41 -26.23
N MET A 67 9.37 -9.32 -25.78
CA MET A 67 8.69 -9.30 -24.48
C MET A 67 7.42 -10.14 -24.52
N LYS A 68 7.03 -10.71 -23.37
CA LYS A 68 5.77 -11.45 -23.22
C LYS A 68 4.56 -10.55 -23.45
N ALA A 69 3.47 -11.12 -23.95
CA ALA A 69 2.19 -10.42 -24.01
C ALA A 69 1.64 -10.22 -22.57
N ILE A 70 1.02 -9.06 -22.34
CA ILE A 70 0.33 -8.77 -21.08
C ILE A 70 -1.07 -9.33 -21.20
N GLU A 71 -1.30 -10.43 -20.49
CA GLU A 71 -2.58 -11.13 -20.43
C GLU A 71 -3.11 -11.07 -19.00
N PRO A 72 -4.09 -10.19 -18.68
CA PRO A 72 -4.56 -10.00 -17.31
C PRO A 72 -5.06 -11.29 -16.66
N ASP A 73 -5.68 -12.18 -17.43
CA ASP A 73 -6.21 -13.44 -16.95
C ASP A 73 -5.12 -14.48 -16.60
N ALA A 74 -3.91 -14.30 -17.11
CA ALA A 74 -2.78 -15.18 -16.82
C ALA A 74 -2.03 -14.75 -15.53
N ILE A 75 -2.35 -13.59 -14.95
CA ILE A 75 -1.70 -13.06 -13.74
C ILE A 75 -2.50 -13.50 -12.50
N PRO A 76 -2.01 -14.49 -11.72
CA PRO A 76 -2.78 -15.06 -10.60
C PRO A 76 -2.99 -14.07 -9.46
N GLU A 77 -2.07 -13.12 -9.26
CA GLU A 77 -2.13 -12.07 -8.24
C GLU A 77 -3.39 -11.22 -8.39
N LEU A 78 -3.78 -10.90 -9.62
CA LEU A 78 -4.98 -10.09 -9.91
C LEU A 78 -6.29 -10.78 -9.50
N ARG A 79 -6.30 -12.11 -9.38
CA ARG A 79 -7.47 -12.87 -8.90
C ARG A 79 -7.57 -12.87 -7.37
N ILE A 80 -6.43 -12.85 -6.68
CA ILE A 80 -6.34 -12.98 -5.22
C ILE A 80 -6.36 -11.62 -4.53
N MET A 81 -5.73 -10.61 -5.14
CA MET A 81 -5.53 -9.27 -4.56
C MET A 81 -6.85 -8.61 -4.09
N PRO A 82 -7.98 -8.66 -4.84
CA PRO A 82 -9.24 -8.06 -4.38
C PRO A 82 -9.69 -8.62 -3.02
N TRP A 83 -9.53 -9.92 -2.80
CA TRP A 83 -9.92 -10.58 -1.56
C TRP A 83 -9.01 -10.19 -0.39
N ILE A 84 -7.71 -10.06 -0.64
CA ILE A 84 -6.74 -9.61 0.37
C ILE A 84 -7.05 -8.17 0.78
N VAL A 85 -7.30 -7.28 -0.18
CA VAL A 85 -7.67 -5.87 0.11
C VAL A 85 -9.01 -5.80 0.83
N ALA A 86 -10.02 -6.59 0.43
CA ALA A 86 -11.30 -6.67 1.12
C ALA A 86 -11.14 -7.13 2.58
N ALA A 87 -10.31 -8.15 2.82
CA ALA A 87 -10.01 -8.61 4.18
C ALA A 87 -9.30 -7.53 5.01
N LEU A 88 -8.38 -6.77 4.39
CA LEU A 88 -7.71 -5.66 5.05
C LEU A 88 -8.69 -4.53 5.42
N VAL A 89 -9.61 -4.17 4.53
CA VAL A 89 -10.69 -3.20 4.80
C VAL A 89 -11.59 -3.68 5.94
N ALA A 90 -12.11 -4.90 5.85
CA ALA A 90 -12.99 -5.48 6.87
C ALA A 90 -12.27 -5.60 8.21
N GLY A 91 -11.01 -6.04 8.22
CA GLY A 91 -10.16 -6.13 9.40
C GLY A 91 -9.94 -4.76 10.07
N GLY A 92 -9.72 -3.71 9.29
CA GLY A 92 -9.57 -2.34 9.80
C GLY A 92 -10.86 -1.80 10.43
N LEU A 93 -12.01 -2.01 9.80
CA LEU A 93 -13.32 -1.62 10.36
C LEU A 93 -13.63 -2.40 11.64
N LEU A 94 -13.40 -3.71 11.66
CA LEU A 94 -13.57 -4.55 12.84
C LEU A 94 -12.63 -4.12 13.97
N LEU A 95 -11.35 -3.85 13.65
CA LEU A 95 -10.39 -3.31 14.61
C LEU A 95 -10.86 -1.99 15.22
N ALA A 96 -11.37 -1.08 14.39
CA ALA A 96 -11.89 0.20 14.86
C ALA A 96 -13.10 0.01 15.79
N ALA A 97 -13.98 -0.97 15.53
CA ALA A 97 -15.09 -1.33 16.39
C ALA A 97 -14.60 -1.89 17.74
N LEU A 98 -13.67 -2.85 17.73
CA LEU A 98 -13.17 -3.52 18.94
C LEU A 98 -12.23 -2.62 19.77
N GLY A 99 -11.48 -1.72 19.17
CA GLY A 99 -10.57 -0.81 19.85
C GLY A 99 -9.36 -1.46 20.54
N ARG A 100 -8.98 -2.68 20.15
CA ARG A 100 -7.89 -3.46 20.77
C ARG A 100 -6.54 -3.08 20.20
N ARG A 101 -5.57 -2.65 21.03
CA ARG A 101 -4.24 -2.21 20.58
C ARG A 101 -3.41 -3.32 19.91
N ARG A 102 -3.51 -4.56 20.38
CA ARG A 102 -2.76 -5.68 19.77
C ARG A 102 -3.19 -5.91 18.32
N LEU A 103 -4.50 -5.84 18.06
CA LEU A 103 -5.04 -5.98 16.71
C LEU A 103 -4.60 -4.84 15.78
N LEU A 104 -4.41 -3.61 16.32
CA LEU A 104 -3.87 -2.50 15.53
C LEU A 104 -2.48 -2.82 14.97
N TYR A 105 -1.59 -3.36 15.80
CA TYR A 105 -0.24 -3.68 15.33
C TYR A 105 -0.22 -4.83 14.31
N VAL A 106 -1.08 -5.84 14.52
CA VAL A 106 -1.24 -6.93 13.54
C VAL A 106 -1.79 -6.40 12.22
N TRP A 107 -2.87 -5.65 12.26
CA TRP A 107 -3.48 -5.06 11.06
C TRP A 107 -2.54 -4.12 10.32
N PHE A 108 -1.85 -3.25 11.03
CA PHE A 108 -0.85 -2.35 10.45
C PHE A 108 0.32 -3.13 9.84
N GLY A 109 0.83 -4.15 10.54
CA GLY A 109 1.88 -5.03 10.03
C GLY A 109 1.45 -5.77 8.76
N SER A 110 0.21 -6.26 8.71
CA SER A 110 -0.36 -6.90 7.50
C SER A 110 -0.48 -5.91 6.34
N PHE A 111 -0.92 -4.67 6.61
CA PHE A 111 -1.00 -3.62 5.60
C PHE A 111 0.38 -3.26 5.04
N ALA A 112 1.37 -3.06 5.92
CA ALA A 112 2.76 -2.78 5.51
C ALA A 112 3.35 -3.93 4.70
N ALA A 113 3.17 -5.18 5.16
CA ALA A 113 3.64 -6.37 4.45
C ALA A 113 3.01 -6.51 3.07
N LEU A 114 1.69 -6.26 2.95
CA LEU A 114 0.99 -6.27 1.67
C LEU A 114 1.52 -5.19 0.71
N GLY A 115 1.74 -3.97 1.21
CA GLY A 115 2.30 -2.88 0.40
C GLY A 115 3.71 -3.20 -0.12
N VAL A 116 4.57 -3.73 0.73
CA VAL A 116 5.93 -4.16 0.33
C VAL A 116 5.87 -5.33 -0.64
N ALA A 117 5.06 -6.35 -0.33
CA ALA A 117 4.91 -7.52 -1.22
C ALA A 117 4.41 -7.10 -2.61
N GLY A 118 3.39 -6.22 -2.68
CA GLY A 118 2.87 -5.74 -3.96
C GLY A 118 3.89 -4.95 -4.77
N LEU A 119 4.72 -4.10 -4.14
CA LEU A 119 5.79 -3.37 -4.84
C LEU A 119 6.91 -4.31 -5.31
N VAL A 120 7.28 -5.29 -4.50
CA VAL A 120 8.30 -6.29 -4.88
C VAL A 120 7.80 -7.17 -6.02
N ASP A 121 6.55 -7.59 -5.96
CA ASP A 121 5.91 -8.39 -6.99
C ASP A 121 5.81 -7.62 -8.31
N PHE A 122 5.38 -6.36 -8.26
CA PHE A 122 5.32 -5.50 -9.44
C PHE A 122 6.72 -5.27 -10.05
N TRP A 123 7.75 -5.00 -9.24
CA TRP A 123 9.12 -4.88 -9.71
C TRP A 123 9.61 -6.18 -10.35
N LYS A 124 9.31 -7.34 -9.75
CA LYS A 124 9.68 -8.65 -10.27
C LYS A 124 9.00 -8.92 -11.61
N TRP A 125 7.72 -8.58 -11.73
CA TRP A 125 6.97 -8.68 -12.97
C TRP A 125 7.59 -7.79 -14.08
N GLU A 126 7.90 -6.51 -13.80
CA GLU A 126 8.59 -5.63 -14.74
C GLU A 126 9.96 -6.17 -15.15
N TYR A 127 10.69 -6.75 -14.17
CA TYR A 127 12.00 -7.35 -14.45
C TYR A 127 11.88 -8.55 -15.38
N GLU A 128 11.00 -9.50 -15.10
CA GLU A 128 10.79 -10.70 -15.92
C GLU A 128 10.36 -10.32 -17.35
N TYR A 129 9.42 -9.39 -17.49
CA TYR A 129 8.97 -8.93 -18.81
C TYR A 129 10.08 -8.22 -19.59
N GLY A 130 10.89 -7.43 -18.94
CA GLY A 130 11.96 -6.66 -19.59
C GLY A 130 13.26 -7.41 -19.87
N HIS A 131 13.48 -8.59 -19.26
CA HIS A 131 14.73 -9.35 -19.38
C HIS A 131 14.56 -10.75 -19.99
N ASP A 132 13.44 -11.41 -19.76
CA ASP A 132 13.16 -12.73 -20.31
C ASP A 132 12.58 -12.59 -21.74
N LEU A 133 13.47 -12.24 -22.69
CA LEU A 133 13.09 -11.95 -24.07
C LEU A 133 13.14 -13.22 -24.92
N SER A 134 12.17 -13.34 -25.83
CA SER A 134 12.13 -14.44 -26.79
C SER A 134 13.32 -14.39 -27.73
N PRO A 135 14.03 -15.50 -27.93
CA PRO A 135 15.10 -15.58 -28.93
C PRO A 135 14.62 -15.45 -30.38
N ASP A 136 13.30 -15.61 -30.62
CA ASP A 136 12.67 -15.48 -31.92
C ASP A 136 12.14 -14.07 -32.20
N ALA A 137 12.50 -13.08 -31.38
CA ALA A 137 12.08 -11.69 -31.55
C ALA A 137 12.55 -11.13 -32.89
N ILE A 138 11.71 -10.32 -33.54
CA ILE A 138 12.02 -9.68 -34.83
C ILE A 138 13.17 -8.66 -34.66
N ILE A 139 13.17 -7.95 -33.54
CA ILE A 139 14.20 -6.97 -33.18
C ILE A 139 14.98 -7.52 -32.00
N GLN A 140 16.26 -7.86 -32.26
CA GLN A 140 17.17 -8.34 -31.22
C GLN A 140 18.38 -7.39 -31.16
N ILE A 141 18.55 -6.76 -29.99
CA ILE A 141 19.69 -5.89 -29.71
C ILE A 141 20.49 -6.55 -28.57
N PRO A 142 21.72 -7.03 -28.84
CA PRO A 142 22.53 -7.70 -27.81
C PRO A 142 22.73 -6.84 -26.57
N GLY A 143 22.43 -7.41 -25.40
CA GLY A 143 22.58 -6.73 -24.11
C GLY A 143 21.49 -5.69 -23.77
N MET A 144 20.49 -5.52 -24.63
CA MET A 144 19.36 -4.61 -24.36
C MET A 144 18.34 -5.24 -23.41
N THR A 145 17.81 -4.42 -22.49
CA THR A 145 16.69 -4.77 -21.62
C THR A 145 15.60 -3.72 -21.74
N TYR A 146 14.34 -4.15 -21.66
CA TYR A 146 13.19 -3.27 -21.89
C TYR A 146 12.37 -3.03 -20.60
N GLN A 147 12.97 -3.21 -19.42
CA GLN A 147 12.31 -2.97 -18.15
C GLN A 147 11.97 -1.48 -17.98
N PRO A 148 10.69 -1.13 -17.79
CA PRO A 148 10.28 0.21 -17.39
C PRO A 148 10.83 0.58 -16.02
N PRO A 149 10.81 1.85 -15.60
CA PRO A 149 11.16 2.20 -14.23
C PRO A 149 9.98 1.85 -13.31
N LEU A 150 10.25 1.36 -12.10
CA LEU A 150 9.19 1.15 -11.10
C LEU A 150 8.45 2.48 -10.80
N ILE A 151 9.20 3.57 -10.62
CA ILE A 151 8.67 4.94 -10.44
C ILE A 151 9.53 5.90 -11.23
N GLY A 152 8.89 6.82 -11.95
CA GLY A 152 9.57 7.85 -12.73
C GLY A 152 9.52 7.61 -14.23
N SER A 153 10.52 8.09 -14.96
CA SER A 153 10.58 7.99 -16.41
C SER A 153 11.95 7.48 -16.86
N LYS A 154 11.96 6.67 -17.93
CA LYS A 154 13.17 6.08 -18.54
C LYS A 154 13.00 6.01 -20.03
N ALA A 155 14.07 6.40 -20.76
CA ALA A 155 14.13 6.19 -22.20
C ALA A 155 14.47 4.71 -22.51
N LEU A 156 13.65 4.09 -23.36
CA LEU A 156 13.79 2.72 -23.84
C LEU A 156 13.78 2.75 -25.36
N LEU A 157 14.95 2.70 -26.00
CA LEU A 157 15.10 2.96 -27.46
C LEU A 157 14.55 4.35 -27.81
N ASN A 158 13.58 4.40 -28.70
CA ASN A 158 12.86 5.60 -29.12
C ASN A 158 11.58 5.86 -28.32
N PHE A 159 11.30 5.05 -27.31
CA PHE A 159 10.19 5.26 -26.38
C PHE A 159 10.67 5.93 -25.09
N ASN A 160 9.84 6.80 -24.55
CA ASN A 160 9.97 7.25 -23.17
C ASN A 160 8.88 6.57 -22.34
N ALA A 161 9.27 5.67 -21.43
CA ALA A 161 8.38 4.98 -20.51
C ALA A 161 8.30 5.76 -19.21
N SER A 162 7.08 6.03 -18.73
CA SER A 162 6.82 6.64 -17.42
C SER A 162 5.87 5.77 -16.62
N SER A 163 6.15 5.63 -15.33
CA SER A 163 5.44 4.74 -14.41
C SER A 163 5.19 5.47 -13.10
N TRP A 164 3.92 5.58 -12.69
CA TRP A 164 3.50 6.36 -11.53
C TRP A 164 2.30 5.72 -10.82
N PRO A 165 2.19 5.89 -9.48
CA PRO A 165 0.96 5.57 -8.77
C PRO A 165 -0.22 6.35 -9.35
N ALA A 166 -1.29 5.66 -9.69
CA ALA A 166 -2.56 6.26 -10.09
C ALA A 166 -3.42 6.58 -8.85
N LEU A 167 -4.64 7.08 -9.05
CA LEU A 167 -5.48 7.56 -7.95
C LEU A 167 -5.72 6.50 -6.86
N GLY A 168 -5.96 5.23 -7.22
CA GLY A 168 -6.10 4.15 -6.24
C GLY A 168 -4.82 3.91 -5.43
N GLY A 169 -3.64 4.00 -6.07
CA GLY A 169 -2.35 3.92 -5.39
C GLY A 169 -2.12 5.09 -4.44
N VAL A 170 -2.49 6.31 -4.85
CA VAL A 170 -2.41 7.50 -3.98
C VAL A 170 -3.34 7.35 -2.78
N LEU A 171 -4.58 6.88 -2.97
CA LEU A 171 -5.53 6.63 -1.88
C LEU A 171 -5.00 5.57 -0.91
N ALA A 172 -4.39 4.50 -1.41
CA ALA A 172 -3.74 3.48 -0.58
C ALA A 172 -2.57 4.07 0.21
N GLY A 173 -1.75 4.94 -0.40
CA GLY A 173 -0.67 5.66 0.28
C GLY A 173 -1.17 6.57 1.41
N ILE A 174 -2.25 7.32 1.16
CA ILE A 174 -2.90 8.16 2.19
C ILE A 174 -3.47 7.28 3.31
N ALA A 175 -4.15 6.18 2.96
CA ALA A 175 -4.67 5.22 3.95
C ALA A 175 -3.55 4.66 4.83
N PHE A 176 -2.39 4.33 4.24
CA PHE A 176 -1.22 3.87 4.99
C PHE A 176 -0.68 4.96 5.92
N ALA A 177 -0.58 6.21 5.46
CA ALA A 177 -0.15 7.33 6.31
C ALA A 177 -1.09 7.56 7.51
N LEU A 178 -2.41 7.43 7.32
CA LEU A 178 -3.39 7.48 8.41
C LEU A 178 -3.22 6.31 9.39
N ALA A 179 -2.91 5.12 8.89
CA ALA A 179 -2.62 3.96 9.73
C ALA A 179 -1.36 4.17 10.58
N VAL A 180 -0.28 4.72 10.00
CA VAL A 180 0.93 5.14 10.72
C VAL A 180 0.60 6.14 11.83
N ALA A 181 -0.19 7.17 11.52
CA ALA A 181 -0.61 8.18 12.50
C ALA A 181 -1.40 7.54 13.65
N ALA A 182 -2.32 6.60 13.36
CA ALA A 182 -3.08 5.88 14.39
C ALA A 182 -2.18 5.05 15.30
N VAL A 183 -1.14 4.40 14.78
CA VAL A 183 -0.13 3.68 15.54
C VAL A 183 0.66 4.63 16.43
N ILE A 184 1.20 5.73 15.88
CA ILE A 184 1.96 6.73 16.63
C ILE A 184 1.16 7.29 17.81
N LEU A 185 -0.09 7.70 17.57
CA LEU A 185 -0.98 8.22 18.62
C LEU A 185 -1.24 7.17 19.69
N THR A 186 -1.43 5.90 19.31
CA THR A 186 -1.66 4.81 20.26
C THR A 186 -0.44 4.54 21.13
N VAL A 187 0.78 4.59 20.53
CA VAL A 187 2.05 4.42 21.26
C VAL A 187 2.28 5.59 22.22
N ARG A 188 2.10 6.83 21.75
CA ARG A 188 2.27 8.03 22.58
C ARG A 188 1.33 8.02 23.78
N ALA A 189 0.06 7.69 23.58
CA ALA A 189 -0.93 7.58 24.66
C ALA A 189 -0.57 6.47 25.68
N ALA A 190 0.04 5.36 25.21
CA ALA A 190 0.50 4.30 26.09
C ALA A 190 1.69 4.71 26.94
N ARG A 191 2.64 5.46 26.37
CA ARG A 191 3.82 5.98 27.07
C ARG A 191 3.40 7.02 28.12
N ALA A 192 2.53 7.96 27.79
CA ALA A 192 2.02 8.97 28.71
C ALA A 192 1.36 8.36 29.94
N ARG A 193 0.56 7.28 29.78
CA ARG A 193 -0.06 6.56 30.91
C ARG A 193 0.95 5.87 31.82
N ARG A 194 2.11 5.44 31.29
CA ARG A 194 3.17 4.82 32.11
C ARG A 194 4.03 5.85 32.83
N ALA A 195 4.10 7.09 32.32
CA ALA A 195 4.91 8.16 32.89
C ALA A 195 4.23 8.89 34.07
N VAL A 196 2.92 8.70 34.31
CA VAL A 196 2.21 9.24 35.48
C VAL A 196 2.50 8.32 36.68
N PRO A 197 3.35 8.72 37.67
CA PRO A 197 3.56 7.92 38.87
C PRO A 197 2.25 7.87 39.67
N SER A 198 1.98 6.72 40.32
CA SER A 198 0.88 6.57 41.28
C SER A 198 1.12 7.49 42.49
N ARG A 199 0.66 8.73 42.40
CA ARG A 199 0.66 9.69 43.51
C ARG A 199 -0.30 9.32 44.64
N ALA A 200 -1.11 8.26 44.48
CA ALA A 200 -2.15 7.86 45.43
C ALA A 200 -1.63 6.95 46.57
N ALA A 201 -0.37 6.47 46.53
CA ALA A 201 0.14 5.61 47.63
C ALA A 201 0.93 6.37 48.70
N GLY A 202 1.18 7.65 48.54
CA GLY A 202 1.96 8.47 49.49
C GLY A 202 1.16 9.22 50.54
N ASP A 203 -0.10 9.51 50.30
CA ASP A 203 -0.92 10.35 51.23
C ASP A 203 -1.60 9.58 52.34
N VAL A 204 -1.60 8.23 52.32
CA VAL A 204 -2.19 7.44 53.40
C VAL A 204 -1.18 7.13 54.53
N ALA A 205 0.13 7.30 54.26
CA ALA A 205 1.20 7.01 55.24
C ALA A 205 1.57 8.16 56.12
N SER A 206 0.95 9.33 56.00
CA SER A 206 1.26 10.55 56.77
C SER A 206 0.08 11.07 57.59
N MET A 207 -0.90 10.24 58.00
CA MET A 207 -1.81 10.63 59.05
C MET A 207 -1.13 10.37 60.40
N PRO A 208 -0.87 11.44 61.20
CA PRO A 208 -0.35 11.24 62.56
C PRO A 208 -1.47 10.64 63.41
N ASP A 209 -1.13 9.57 64.13
CA ASP A 209 -1.91 9.03 65.22
C ASP A 209 -2.15 10.13 66.31
N ALA A 210 -3.25 10.81 66.20
CA ALA A 210 -3.71 11.67 67.30
C ALA A 210 -4.63 10.84 68.20
N LEU A 211 -4.04 10.10 69.12
CA LEU A 211 -4.70 9.60 70.32
C LEU A 211 -4.76 10.73 71.35
N PRO A 212 -5.95 11.10 71.88
CA PRO A 212 -6.02 11.86 73.09
C PRO A 212 -5.97 10.87 74.26
N ALA A 213 -4.83 10.96 75.00
CA ALA A 213 -4.74 10.36 76.31
C ALA A 213 -5.35 11.28 77.32
N GLY A 214 -6.19 10.74 78.14
CA GLY A 214 -6.34 11.21 79.49
C GLY A 214 -7.63 11.95 79.88
N LEU A 215 -8.49 11.23 80.50
CA LEU A 215 -9.29 11.73 81.67
C LEU A 215 -9.20 10.68 82.77
N GLY A 216 -8.33 10.94 83.72
CA GLY A 216 -8.33 10.28 85.02
C GLY A 216 -8.61 11.29 86.07
N SER A 217 -9.43 10.89 87.06
CA SER A 217 -9.79 11.38 88.33
C SER A 217 -11.01 12.26 88.39
#